data_39fd99b40fcb152ee5c3960829007728
#
_entry.id   39fd99b40fcb152ee5c3960829007728
#
_cell.length_a   1.000
_cell.length_b   1.000
_cell.length_c   1.000
_cell.angle_alpha   90.00
_cell.angle_beta   90.00
_cell.angle_gamma   90.00
#
_symmetry.space_group_name_H-M   'P 1'
#
loop_
_entity.id
_entity.type
_entity.pdbx_description
1 polymer ?
#
loop_
_entity_poly.entity_id
_entity_poly.type
_entity_poly.pdbx_seq_one_letter_code
_entity_poly.pdbx_strand_id
1 'polypeptide(L)'
;MARYSEEIIDEIRQSNDIVDVISQYMNLKRSGRNYFGLCPFHNEKSPSFSVSPDKQIFHCFGCGVGGNVITFIMKIEGCGFVEAVQILAEKANIQLPTLENNIDSKREELKAKVYKVNEFTADFYHKNLYTPNAKLGQEYVKKRMLTNDTLKNYQIGFSGKFNELYNALKKQGFEDEEILESGLVNRNDNGQYIDRYRNRLMFPICDVRGRVIAFGGRVLDDSKPKYINSPENVVYS
;
A
#
# COMPACT_ATOMS: atom_id res chain seq x y z
N MET A 1 7.75 0.57 -2.66
CA MET A 1 8.83 -0.38 -2.29
C MET A 1 9.35 0.01 -0.94
N ALA A 2 9.31 -0.89 0.04
CA ALA A 2 9.88 -0.67 1.36
C ALA A 2 11.40 -0.46 1.21
N ARG A 3 11.91 0.60 1.80
CA ARG A 3 13.35 0.90 1.78
C ARG A 3 13.83 1.14 3.22
N TYR A 4 14.94 0.53 3.58
CA TYR A 4 15.68 0.91 4.76
C TYR A 4 16.27 2.32 4.58
N SER A 5 16.46 3.08 5.67
CA SER A 5 17.13 4.38 5.61
C SER A 5 18.60 4.21 5.19
N GLU A 6 19.20 5.26 4.60
CA GLU A 6 20.60 5.21 4.21
C GLU A 6 21.52 5.00 5.42
N GLU A 7 21.14 5.53 6.59
CA GLU A 7 21.89 5.36 7.85
C GLU A 7 21.97 3.88 8.26
N ILE A 8 20.87 3.15 8.20
CA ILE A 8 20.84 1.71 8.52
C ILE A 8 21.66 0.90 7.51
N ILE A 9 21.54 1.24 6.22
CA ILE A 9 22.32 0.58 5.16
C ILE A 9 23.83 0.80 5.37
N ASP A 10 24.22 2.01 5.77
CA ASP A 10 25.62 2.35 6.04
C ASP A 10 26.12 1.68 7.31
N GLU A 11 25.32 1.61 8.38
CA GLU A 11 25.64 0.87 9.60
C GLU A 11 25.88 -0.62 9.29
N ILE A 12 25.02 -1.25 8.49
CA ILE A 12 25.18 -2.64 8.08
C ILE A 12 26.44 -2.84 7.25
N ARG A 13 26.75 -1.92 6.32
CA ARG A 13 27.99 -2.00 5.53
C ARG A 13 29.24 -1.89 6.39
N GLN A 14 29.25 -1.00 7.37
CA GLN A 14 30.38 -0.77 8.26
C GLN A 14 30.58 -1.92 9.26
N SER A 15 29.49 -2.56 9.67
CA SER A 15 29.53 -3.68 10.64
C SER A 15 29.85 -5.03 10.00
N ASN A 16 29.92 -5.11 8.67
CA ASN A 16 30.23 -6.34 7.92
C ASN A 16 31.46 -6.14 7.05
N ASP A 17 32.65 -6.49 7.57
CA ASP A 17 33.88 -6.44 6.77
C ASP A 17 33.75 -7.38 5.55
N ILE A 18 34.04 -6.83 4.38
CA ILE A 18 33.83 -7.56 3.12
C ILE A 18 34.72 -8.78 2.98
N VAL A 19 35.94 -8.77 3.54
CA VAL A 19 36.85 -9.92 3.48
C VAL A 19 36.32 -11.04 4.38
N ASP A 20 35.86 -10.69 5.58
CA ASP A 20 35.32 -11.65 6.54
C ASP A 20 34.03 -12.31 6.00
N VAL A 21 33.15 -11.52 5.41
CA VAL A 21 31.91 -12.02 4.80
C VAL A 21 32.21 -12.95 3.63
N ILE A 22 33.05 -12.52 2.67
CA ILE A 22 33.37 -13.31 1.47
C ILE A 22 34.16 -14.57 1.81
N SER A 23 35.02 -14.53 2.84
CA SER A 23 35.81 -15.68 3.28
C SER A 23 34.97 -16.87 3.79
N GLN A 24 33.70 -16.64 4.13
CA GLN A 24 32.75 -17.69 4.52
C GLN A 24 32.24 -18.49 3.32
N TYR A 25 32.29 -17.93 2.13
CA TYR A 25 31.80 -18.54 0.90
C TYR A 25 32.91 -19.07 0.00
N MET A 26 34.13 -18.52 0.11
CA MET A 26 35.25 -18.90 -0.77
C MET A 26 36.61 -18.66 -0.10
N ASN A 27 37.61 -19.39 -0.57
CA ASN A 27 38.97 -19.20 -0.09
C ASN A 27 39.61 -17.96 -0.72
N LEU A 28 40.04 -17.03 0.12
CA LEU A 28 40.77 -15.84 -0.27
C LEU A 28 42.23 -15.94 0.15
N LYS A 29 43.14 -15.54 -0.75
CA LYS A 29 44.60 -15.45 -0.48
C LYS A 29 45.03 -14.02 -0.58
N ARG A 30 45.74 -13.50 0.43
CA ARG A 30 46.25 -12.14 0.44
C ARG A 30 47.37 -12.00 -0.60
N SER A 31 47.31 -10.94 -1.40
CA SER A 31 48.38 -10.55 -2.35
C SER A 31 48.47 -9.02 -2.33
N GLY A 32 49.56 -8.54 -1.71
CA GLY A 32 49.75 -7.11 -1.46
C GLY A 32 48.69 -6.53 -0.49
N ARG A 33 47.94 -5.52 -0.94
CA ARG A 33 46.87 -4.86 -0.17
C ARG A 33 45.50 -5.51 -0.36
N ASN A 34 45.36 -6.36 -1.37
CA ASN A 34 44.07 -7.00 -1.71
C ASN A 34 44.11 -8.50 -1.43
N TYR A 35 42.92 -9.09 -1.48
CA TYR A 35 42.71 -10.55 -1.44
C TYR A 35 42.23 -11.06 -2.78
N PHE A 36 42.63 -12.26 -3.18
CA PHE A 36 42.28 -12.89 -4.44
C PHE A 36 41.75 -14.30 -4.23
N GLY A 37 40.82 -14.73 -5.08
CA GLY A 37 40.27 -16.07 -5.12
C GLY A 37 39.68 -16.43 -6.46
N LEU A 38 39.20 -17.67 -6.61
CA LEU A 38 38.44 -18.12 -7.77
C LEU A 38 37.05 -17.53 -7.67
N CYS A 39 36.54 -16.95 -8.76
CA CYS A 39 35.23 -16.31 -8.76
C CYS A 39 34.09 -17.29 -8.54
N PRO A 40 33.16 -17.06 -7.61
CA PRO A 40 32.02 -17.95 -7.40
C PRO A 40 30.91 -17.77 -8.45
N PHE A 41 31.01 -16.75 -9.30
CA PHE A 41 29.96 -16.38 -10.27
C PHE A 41 30.24 -16.85 -11.70
N HIS A 42 31.46 -17.41 -11.99
CA HIS A 42 31.78 -18.03 -13.25
C HIS A 42 32.90 -19.07 -13.07
N ASN A 43 33.01 -20.02 -14.01
CA ASN A 43 34.04 -21.06 -13.96
C ASN A 43 35.39 -20.52 -14.47
N GLU A 44 36.41 -20.62 -13.61
CA GLU A 44 37.80 -20.26 -13.95
C GLU A 44 38.81 -21.14 -13.25
N LYS A 45 40.03 -21.19 -13.78
CA LYS A 45 41.16 -21.99 -13.23
C LYS A 45 42.21 -21.13 -12.53
N SER A 46 42.20 -19.82 -12.79
CA SER A 46 43.13 -18.84 -12.21
C SER A 46 42.37 -17.78 -11.44
N PRO A 47 42.82 -17.34 -10.26
CA PRO A 47 42.16 -16.38 -9.44
C PRO A 47 42.02 -15.03 -10.14
N SER A 48 40.80 -14.61 -10.44
CA SER A 48 40.49 -13.28 -11.01
C SER A 48 39.54 -12.43 -10.13
N PHE A 49 39.06 -13.01 -9.04
CA PHE A 49 38.21 -12.33 -8.08
C PHE A 49 39.07 -11.58 -7.05
N SER A 50 38.98 -10.26 -7.02
CA SER A 50 39.75 -9.37 -6.13
C SER A 50 38.84 -8.73 -5.10
N VAL A 51 39.28 -8.68 -3.83
CA VAL A 51 38.60 -7.99 -2.73
C VAL A 51 39.55 -6.95 -2.15
N SER A 52 39.09 -5.70 -2.07
CA SER A 52 39.81 -4.58 -1.49
C SER A 52 39.28 -4.26 -0.09
N PRO A 53 40.03 -4.57 0.99
CA PRO A 53 39.58 -4.25 2.34
C PRO A 53 39.53 -2.72 2.58
N ASP A 54 40.46 -1.96 2.02
CA ASP A 54 40.53 -0.51 2.21
C ASP A 54 39.29 0.22 1.59
N LYS A 55 38.76 -0.33 0.49
CA LYS A 55 37.60 0.25 -0.23
C LYS A 55 36.29 -0.44 0.09
N GLN A 56 36.32 -1.56 0.79
CA GLN A 56 35.14 -2.41 1.08
C GLN A 56 34.37 -2.80 -0.18
N ILE A 57 35.10 -3.18 -1.26
CA ILE A 57 34.53 -3.62 -2.55
C ILE A 57 35.21 -4.87 -3.05
N PHE A 58 34.50 -5.61 -3.87
CA PHE A 58 35.05 -6.70 -4.67
C PHE A 58 34.89 -6.41 -6.17
N HIS A 59 35.74 -7.00 -6.98
CA HIS A 59 35.66 -6.97 -8.44
C HIS A 59 36.28 -8.24 -9.04
N CYS A 60 35.58 -8.86 -9.96
CA CYS A 60 36.09 -9.98 -10.75
C CYS A 60 36.59 -9.48 -12.10
N PHE A 61 37.88 -9.67 -12.41
CA PHE A 61 38.44 -9.27 -13.69
C PHE A 61 38.09 -10.24 -14.83
N GLY A 62 37.56 -11.44 -14.51
CA GLY A 62 37.11 -12.42 -15.51
C GLY A 62 35.71 -12.13 -16.05
N CYS A 63 34.72 -11.93 -15.19
CA CYS A 63 33.32 -11.72 -15.60
C CYS A 63 32.81 -10.29 -15.38
N GLY A 64 33.64 -9.37 -14.85
CA GLY A 64 33.27 -7.97 -14.64
C GLY A 64 32.32 -7.70 -13.46
N VAL A 65 31.91 -8.74 -12.73
CA VAL A 65 31.04 -8.59 -11.57
C VAL A 65 31.77 -7.85 -10.44
N GLY A 66 31.09 -6.90 -9.81
CA GLY A 66 31.68 -6.15 -8.70
C GLY A 66 30.63 -5.44 -7.86
N GLY A 67 31.05 -4.92 -6.69
CA GLY A 67 30.19 -4.20 -5.78
C GLY A 67 30.67 -4.22 -4.33
N ASN A 68 29.79 -3.91 -3.41
CA ASN A 68 30.01 -3.97 -1.96
C ASN A 68 29.52 -5.29 -1.35
N VAL A 69 29.60 -5.42 -0.04
CA VAL A 69 29.19 -6.62 0.69
C VAL A 69 27.72 -7.00 0.44
N ILE A 70 26.81 -6.02 0.33
CA ILE A 70 25.38 -6.28 0.04
C ILE A 70 25.23 -6.86 -1.36
N THR A 71 25.91 -6.28 -2.36
CA THR A 71 25.90 -6.78 -3.74
C THR A 71 26.45 -8.21 -3.83
N PHE A 72 27.46 -8.53 -3.01
CA PHE A 72 28.00 -9.88 -2.96
C PHE A 72 26.95 -10.89 -2.44
N ILE A 73 26.30 -10.58 -1.31
CA ILE A 73 25.25 -11.45 -0.73
C ILE A 73 24.09 -11.62 -1.71
N MET A 74 23.59 -10.53 -2.33
CA MET A 74 22.53 -10.62 -3.35
C MET A 74 22.86 -11.63 -4.45
N LYS A 75 24.11 -11.66 -4.89
CA LYS A 75 24.53 -12.53 -6.00
C LYS A 75 24.81 -13.96 -5.56
N ILE A 76 25.42 -14.16 -4.41
CA ILE A 76 25.81 -15.51 -3.95
C ILE A 76 24.61 -16.30 -3.42
N GLU A 77 23.68 -15.62 -2.74
CA GLU A 77 22.45 -16.22 -2.22
C GLU A 77 21.30 -16.19 -3.23
N GLY A 78 21.45 -15.46 -4.36
CA GLY A 78 20.38 -15.31 -5.37
C GLY A 78 19.17 -14.55 -4.87
N CYS A 79 19.35 -13.64 -3.92
CA CYS A 79 18.28 -12.94 -3.20
C CYS A 79 18.15 -11.44 -3.58
N GLY A 80 17.06 -10.81 -3.17
CA GLY A 80 16.83 -9.39 -3.35
C GLY A 80 17.59 -8.51 -2.35
N PHE A 81 17.60 -7.18 -2.61
CA PHE A 81 18.30 -6.22 -1.76
C PHE A 81 17.85 -6.26 -0.29
N VAL A 82 16.54 -6.32 -0.05
CA VAL A 82 15.96 -6.35 1.32
C VAL A 82 16.42 -7.59 2.08
N GLU A 83 16.39 -8.74 1.43
CA GLU A 83 16.81 -10.02 2.01
C GLU A 83 18.31 -10.05 2.27
N ALA A 84 19.13 -9.53 1.36
CA ALA A 84 20.59 -9.41 1.57
C ALA A 84 20.92 -8.50 2.77
N VAL A 85 20.18 -7.40 2.94
CA VAL A 85 20.30 -6.49 4.10
C VAL A 85 19.91 -7.21 5.39
N GLN A 86 18.85 -8.03 5.39
CA GLN A 86 18.42 -8.83 6.55
C GLN A 86 19.49 -9.84 6.96
N ILE A 87 20.06 -10.59 6.01
CA ILE A 87 21.12 -11.56 6.25
C ILE A 87 22.34 -10.89 6.91
N LEU A 88 22.77 -9.73 6.41
CA LEU A 88 23.92 -9.01 6.95
C LEU A 88 23.64 -8.38 8.31
N ALA A 89 22.41 -7.87 8.53
CA ALA A 89 21.99 -7.32 9.82
C ALA A 89 21.97 -8.39 10.91
N GLU A 90 21.44 -9.60 10.60
CA GLU A 90 21.45 -10.74 11.51
C GLU A 90 22.88 -11.13 11.89
N LYS A 91 23.81 -11.20 10.91
CA LYS A 91 25.23 -11.47 11.16
C LYS A 91 25.88 -10.43 12.08
N ALA A 92 25.52 -9.17 11.96
CA ALA A 92 26.07 -8.07 12.77
C ALA A 92 25.30 -7.85 14.07
N ASN A 93 24.26 -8.64 14.39
CA ASN A 93 23.32 -8.41 15.50
C ASN A 93 22.69 -7.01 15.47
N ILE A 94 22.45 -6.46 14.30
CA ILE A 94 21.75 -5.20 14.11
C ILE A 94 20.25 -5.47 14.04
N GLN A 95 19.48 -4.84 14.93
CA GLN A 95 18.03 -4.93 14.88
C GLN A 95 17.49 -4.02 13.76
N LEU A 96 17.01 -4.66 12.70
CA LEU A 96 16.32 -3.93 11.65
C LEU A 96 14.94 -3.50 12.11
N PRO A 97 14.51 -2.27 11.77
CA PRO A 97 13.10 -1.94 11.87
C PRO A 97 12.33 -2.89 10.96
N THR A 98 11.33 -3.55 11.51
CA THR A 98 10.48 -4.50 10.79
C THR A 98 9.73 -3.76 9.68
N LEU A 99 10.22 -3.84 8.45
CA LEU A 99 9.63 -3.19 7.28
C LEU A 99 8.20 -3.72 7.02
N GLU A 100 7.95 -4.99 7.29
CA GLU A 100 6.63 -5.61 7.19
C GLU A 100 5.62 -5.00 8.16
N ASN A 101 6.01 -4.79 9.43
CA ASN A 101 5.09 -4.24 10.42
C ASN A 101 4.69 -2.78 10.16
N ASN A 102 5.53 -1.96 9.50
CA ASN A 102 5.18 -0.56 9.22
C ASN A 102 4.26 -0.39 8.00
N ILE A 103 4.40 -1.24 6.98
CA ILE A 103 3.54 -1.18 5.79
C ILE A 103 2.20 -1.84 6.09
N ASP A 104 2.23 -3.01 6.74
CA ASP A 104 1.01 -3.72 7.10
C ASP A 104 0.23 -2.97 8.18
N SER A 105 0.92 -2.38 9.19
CA SER A 105 0.24 -1.56 10.20
C SER A 105 -0.39 -0.30 9.62
N LYS A 106 0.29 0.42 8.73
CA LYS A 106 -0.28 1.59 8.05
C LYS A 106 -1.44 1.21 7.14
N ARG A 107 -1.33 0.08 6.44
CA ARG A 107 -2.41 -0.42 5.60
C ARG A 107 -3.62 -0.85 6.42
N GLU A 108 -3.42 -1.54 7.53
CA GLU A 108 -4.49 -1.93 8.46
C GLU A 108 -5.11 -0.71 9.15
N GLU A 109 -4.30 0.29 9.52
CA GLU A 109 -4.79 1.57 10.02
C GLU A 109 -5.67 2.29 8.99
N LEU A 110 -5.22 2.37 7.74
CA LEU A 110 -5.97 2.97 6.64
C LEU A 110 -7.27 2.21 6.36
N LYS A 111 -7.24 0.88 6.36
CA LYS A 111 -8.46 0.05 6.27
C LYS A 111 -9.45 0.38 7.38
N ALA A 112 -8.98 0.46 8.63
CA ALA A 112 -9.83 0.79 9.77
C ALA A 112 -10.49 2.17 9.63
N LYS A 113 -9.76 3.14 9.08
CA LYS A 113 -10.25 4.48 8.80
C LYS A 113 -11.29 4.47 7.66
N VAL A 114 -11.01 3.76 6.56
CA VAL A 114 -11.96 3.61 5.44
C VAL A 114 -13.26 2.92 5.88
N TYR A 115 -13.21 1.91 6.75
CA TYR A 115 -14.42 1.34 7.32
C TYR A 115 -15.26 2.38 8.08
N LYS A 116 -14.64 3.26 8.88
CA LYS A 116 -15.34 4.34 9.59
C LYS A 116 -15.96 5.35 8.64
N VAL A 117 -15.24 5.72 7.57
CA VAL A 117 -15.77 6.59 6.50
C VAL A 117 -17.00 5.95 5.85
N ASN A 118 -16.93 4.67 5.51
CA ASN A 118 -18.04 3.96 4.89
C ASN A 118 -19.25 3.82 5.83
N GLU A 119 -19.04 3.49 7.09
CA GLU A 119 -20.09 3.41 8.10
C GLU A 119 -20.81 4.75 8.28
N PHE A 120 -20.05 5.84 8.48
CA PHE A 120 -20.59 7.18 8.54
C PHE A 120 -21.39 7.55 7.28
N THR A 121 -20.86 7.19 6.10
CA THR A 121 -21.49 7.48 4.82
C THR A 121 -22.82 6.74 4.64
N ALA A 122 -22.89 5.47 5.07
CA ALA A 122 -24.13 4.69 5.04
C ALA A 122 -25.23 5.36 5.89
N ASP A 123 -24.88 5.77 7.10
CA ASP A 123 -25.77 6.52 7.99
C ASP A 123 -26.17 7.87 7.41
N PHE A 124 -25.22 8.60 6.85
CA PHE A 124 -25.45 9.90 6.23
C PHE A 124 -26.44 9.78 5.07
N TYR A 125 -26.22 8.85 4.14
CA TYR A 125 -27.12 8.66 3.00
C TYR A 125 -28.49 8.15 3.45
N HIS A 126 -28.54 7.27 4.44
CA HIS A 126 -29.82 6.77 4.98
C HIS A 126 -30.64 7.92 5.59
N LYS A 127 -30.04 8.75 6.44
CA LYS A 127 -30.70 9.94 7.01
C LYS A 127 -31.12 10.93 5.94
N ASN A 128 -30.28 11.13 4.92
CA ASN A 128 -30.55 12.06 3.83
C ASN A 128 -31.79 11.69 3.01
N LEU A 129 -32.13 10.40 2.90
CA LEU A 129 -33.33 9.93 2.22
C LEU A 129 -34.63 10.49 2.82
N TYR A 130 -34.62 10.83 4.11
CA TYR A 130 -35.80 11.37 4.83
C TYR A 130 -35.83 12.89 4.85
N THR A 131 -34.88 13.56 4.23
CA THR A 131 -34.85 15.04 4.16
C THR A 131 -35.77 15.57 3.03
N PRO A 132 -36.20 16.83 3.11
CA PRO A 132 -36.98 17.46 2.03
C PRO A 132 -36.25 17.49 0.67
N ASN A 133 -34.92 17.42 0.67
CA ASN A 133 -34.09 17.43 -0.54
C ASN A 133 -34.12 16.09 -1.30
N ALA A 134 -34.59 15.01 -0.69
CA ALA A 134 -34.60 13.66 -1.25
C ALA A 134 -35.94 13.27 -1.93
N LYS A 135 -36.73 14.23 -2.40
CA LYS A 135 -38.06 13.95 -3.03
C LYS A 135 -37.99 12.88 -4.11
N LEU A 136 -37.02 12.95 -5.02
CA LEU A 136 -36.81 11.94 -6.07
C LEU A 136 -36.56 10.55 -5.50
N GLY A 137 -35.75 10.47 -4.45
CA GLY A 137 -35.48 9.20 -3.74
C GLY A 137 -36.73 8.64 -3.08
N GLN A 138 -37.48 9.47 -2.39
CA GLN A 138 -38.74 9.11 -1.70
C GLN A 138 -39.81 8.62 -2.69
N GLU A 139 -40.00 9.33 -3.79
CA GLU A 139 -40.94 8.95 -4.87
C GLU A 139 -40.55 7.60 -5.49
N TYR A 140 -39.26 7.39 -5.71
CA TYR A 140 -38.75 6.14 -6.25
C TYR A 140 -38.97 4.98 -5.28
N VAL A 141 -38.65 5.15 -4.00
CA VAL A 141 -38.89 4.18 -2.92
C VAL A 141 -40.36 3.79 -2.88
N LYS A 142 -41.26 4.78 -2.89
CA LYS A 142 -42.71 4.56 -2.93
C LYS A 142 -43.18 3.82 -4.18
N LYS A 143 -42.68 4.21 -5.36
CA LYS A 143 -42.99 3.55 -6.64
C LYS A 143 -42.55 2.09 -6.66
N ARG A 144 -41.45 1.75 -5.97
CA ARG A 144 -40.91 0.39 -5.84
C ARG A 144 -41.48 -0.38 -4.66
N MET A 145 -42.41 0.21 -3.91
CA MET A 145 -43.04 -0.41 -2.73
C MET A 145 -42.02 -0.93 -1.70
N LEU A 146 -40.88 -0.23 -1.56
CA LEU A 146 -39.89 -0.56 -0.54
C LEU A 146 -40.45 -0.16 0.83
N THR A 147 -40.48 -1.10 1.76
CA THR A 147 -40.97 -0.89 3.13
C THR A 147 -39.91 -0.18 3.98
N ASN A 148 -40.36 0.45 5.07
CA ASN A 148 -39.43 1.07 6.03
C ASN A 148 -38.46 0.06 6.63
N ASP A 149 -38.91 -1.18 6.86
CA ASP A 149 -38.04 -2.26 7.34
C ASP A 149 -36.94 -2.59 6.31
N THR A 150 -37.30 -2.65 5.03
CA THR A 150 -36.32 -2.85 3.94
C THR A 150 -35.31 -1.70 3.91
N LEU A 151 -35.77 -0.45 3.97
CA LEU A 151 -34.89 0.72 3.95
C LEU A 151 -33.94 0.70 5.14
N LYS A 152 -34.41 0.36 6.32
CA LYS A 152 -33.62 0.30 7.54
C LYS A 152 -32.65 -0.88 7.54
N ASN A 153 -33.12 -2.09 7.22
CA ASN A 153 -32.29 -3.30 7.27
C ASN A 153 -31.14 -3.28 6.27
N TYR A 154 -31.36 -2.67 5.10
CA TYR A 154 -30.34 -2.53 4.05
C TYR A 154 -29.69 -1.15 4.03
N GLN A 155 -29.98 -0.28 4.99
CA GLN A 155 -29.49 1.12 5.06
C GLN A 155 -29.57 1.86 3.71
N ILE A 156 -30.66 1.63 2.96
CA ILE A 156 -30.87 2.30 1.67
C ILE A 156 -30.98 3.79 1.91
N GLY A 157 -30.25 4.59 1.10
CA GLY A 157 -30.12 6.02 1.30
C GLY A 157 -30.21 6.84 0.02
N PHE A 158 -29.93 8.13 0.13
CA PHE A 158 -29.89 9.05 -0.99
C PHE A 158 -28.66 9.95 -0.91
N SER A 159 -27.92 10.07 -2.04
CA SER A 159 -26.61 10.75 -2.04
C SER A 159 -26.66 12.28 -2.00
N GLY A 160 -27.83 12.92 -2.21
CA GLY A 160 -27.92 14.36 -2.30
C GLY A 160 -27.46 14.92 -3.66
N LYS A 161 -27.34 16.27 -3.76
CA LYS A 161 -27.08 16.96 -5.04
C LYS A 161 -25.61 17.34 -5.27
N PHE A 162 -24.94 17.96 -4.30
CA PHE A 162 -23.59 18.52 -4.43
C PHE A 162 -22.81 18.25 -3.15
N ASN A 163 -21.55 18.01 -3.21
CA ASN A 163 -20.52 17.92 -2.16
C ASN A 163 -20.97 17.91 -0.67
N GLU A 164 -22.19 17.41 -0.45
CA GLU A 164 -22.79 17.31 0.88
C GLU A 164 -22.06 16.28 1.74
N LEU A 165 -21.66 15.16 1.10
CA LEU A 165 -20.93 14.09 1.78
C LEU A 165 -19.52 14.56 2.18
N TYR A 166 -18.76 15.13 1.24
CA TYR A 166 -17.40 15.59 1.55
C TYR A 166 -17.40 16.58 2.72
N ASN A 167 -18.29 17.56 2.68
CA ASN A 167 -18.40 18.54 3.76
C ASN A 167 -18.81 17.90 5.09
N ALA A 168 -19.71 16.91 5.08
CA ALA A 168 -20.11 16.18 6.26
C ALA A 168 -18.96 15.36 6.85
N LEU A 169 -18.18 14.68 6.01
CA LEU A 169 -17.00 13.91 6.41
C LEU A 169 -15.92 14.82 7.04
N LYS A 170 -15.61 15.97 6.41
CA LYS A 170 -14.66 16.94 6.97
C LYS A 170 -15.12 17.51 8.31
N LYS A 171 -16.41 17.82 8.44
CA LYS A 171 -16.99 18.27 9.71
C LYS A 171 -16.88 17.23 10.82
N GLN A 172 -16.88 15.94 10.46
CA GLN A 172 -16.72 14.81 11.39
C GLN A 172 -15.25 14.56 11.76
N GLY A 173 -14.29 15.22 11.08
CA GLY A 173 -12.87 15.13 11.38
C GLY A 173 -12.13 14.09 10.53
N PHE A 174 -12.71 13.54 9.47
CA PHE A 174 -12.01 12.65 8.56
C PHE A 174 -10.98 13.41 7.70
N GLU A 175 -9.82 12.80 7.48
CA GLU A 175 -8.76 13.35 6.66
C GLU A 175 -9.02 13.10 5.17
N ASP A 176 -8.46 13.97 4.31
CA ASP A 176 -8.67 13.90 2.86
C ASP A 176 -8.17 12.58 2.25
N GLU A 177 -7.06 12.03 2.78
CA GLU A 177 -6.51 10.76 2.33
C GLU A 177 -7.49 9.60 2.59
N GLU A 178 -8.10 9.55 3.76
CA GLU A 178 -9.07 8.53 4.16
C GLU A 178 -10.35 8.61 3.29
N ILE A 179 -10.79 9.83 3.02
CA ILE A 179 -11.97 10.11 2.18
C ILE A 179 -11.71 9.71 0.72
N LEU A 180 -10.56 10.07 0.17
CA LEU A 180 -10.19 9.70 -1.21
C LEU A 180 -10.02 8.19 -1.36
N GLU A 181 -9.36 7.54 -0.40
CA GLU A 181 -9.14 6.09 -0.41
C GLU A 181 -10.46 5.31 -0.35
N SER A 182 -11.50 5.84 0.31
CA SER A 182 -12.83 5.22 0.31
C SER A 182 -13.48 5.17 -1.08
N GLY A 183 -13.02 5.99 -2.03
CA GLY A 183 -13.58 6.12 -3.37
C GLY A 183 -14.95 6.80 -3.43
N LEU A 184 -15.39 7.42 -2.33
CA LEU A 184 -16.68 8.14 -2.25
C LEU A 184 -16.58 9.58 -2.76
N VAL A 185 -15.38 10.12 -2.80
CA VAL A 185 -15.05 11.46 -3.25
C VAL A 185 -13.89 11.37 -4.24
N ASN A 186 -13.95 12.15 -5.29
CA ASN A 186 -12.87 12.29 -6.27
C ASN A 186 -12.24 13.68 -6.17
N ARG A 187 -11.01 13.81 -6.64
CA ARG A 187 -10.36 15.10 -6.84
C ARG A 187 -10.37 15.43 -8.33
N ASN A 188 -10.90 16.58 -8.73
CA ASN A 188 -10.90 17.03 -10.12
C ASN A 188 -9.54 17.65 -10.51
N ASP A 189 -9.38 17.99 -11.79
CA ASP A 189 -8.14 18.58 -12.35
C ASP A 189 -7.80 19.94 -11.70
N ASN A 190 -8.78 20.64 -11.17
CA ASN A 190 -8.62 21.90 -10.44
C ASN A 190 -8.30 21.69 -8.95
N GLY A 191 -8.11 20.46 -8.51
CA GLY A 191 -7.79 20.12 -7.12
C GLY A 191 -8.98 20.13 -6.16
N GLN A 192 -10.22 20.33 -6.65
CA GLN A 192 -11.42 20.35 -5.82
C GLN A 192 -11.94 18.95 -5.55
N TYR A 193 -12.46 18.73 -4.34
CA TYR A 193 -13.10 17.49 -3.93
C TYR A 193 -14.56 17.46 -4.39
N ILE A 194 -14.97 16.36 -5.02
CA ILE A 194 -16.28 16.20 -5.63
C ILE A 194 -16.87 14.87 -5.22
N ASP A 195 -18.09 14.87 -4.66
CA ASP A 195 -18.84 13.65 -4.35
C ASP A 195 -19.03 12.79 -5.59
N ARG A 196 -18.66 11.50 -5.50
CA ARG A 196 -18.79 10.54 -6.59
C ARG A 196 -20.25 10.28 -6.96
N TYR A 197 -21.11 10.22 -5.94
CA TYR A 197 -22.52 9.93 -6.11
C TYR A 197 -23.36 11.19 -5.96
N ARG A 198 -24.19 11.48 -6.96
CA ARG A 198 -25.11 12.63 -6.95
C ARG A 198 -26.46 12.22 -7.50
N ASN A 199 -27.55 12.63 -6.84
CA ASN A 199 -28.93 12.29 -7.20
C ASN A 199 -29.18 10.79 -7.39
N ARG A 200 -28.55 9.95 -6.56
CA ARG A 200 -28.65 8.48 -6.66
C ARG A 200 -29.27 7.87 -5.41
N LEU A 201 -30.08 6.84 -5.62
CA LEU A 201 -30.42 5.94 -4.54
C LEU A 201 -29.19 5.07 -4.23
N MET A 202 -28.84 5.00 -2.96
CA MET A 202 -27.59 4.39 -2.50
C MET A 202 -27.86 3.06 -1.78
N PHE A 203 -27.02 2.09 -2.10
CA PHE A 203 -27.06 0.74 -1.54
C PHE A 203 -25.68 0.44 -0.95
N PRO A 204 -25.55 0.33 0.39
CA PRO A 204 -24.32 -0.15 0.97
C PRO A 204 -24.03 -1.59 0.56
N ILE A 205 -22.78 -1.90 0.28
CA ILE A 205 -22.27 -3.24 0.02
C ILE A 205 -21.50 -3.66 1.26
N CYS A 206 -21.89 -4.77 1.88
CA CYS A 206 -21.30 -5.25 3.11
C CYS A 206 -20.47 -6.51 2.89
N ASP A 207 -19.44 -6.67 3.70
CA ASP A 207 -18.71 -7.94 3.80
C ASP A 207 -19.49 -8.98 4.61
N VAL A 208 -18.95 -10.18 4.71
CA VAL A 208 -19.55 -11.31 5.46
C VAL A 208 -19.72 -11.05 6.98
N ARG A 209 -19.05 -10.00 7.50
CA ARG A 209 -19.15 -9.55 8.90
C ARG A 209 -20.15 -8.40 9.07
N GLY A 210 -20.81 -7.97 7.99
CA GLY A 210 -21.77 -6.87 8.01
C GLY A 210 -21.15 -5.47 7.98
N ARG A 211 -19.83 -5.33 7.75
CA ARG A 211 -19.17 -4.02 7.65
C ARG A 211 -19.35 -3.48 6.23
N VAL A 212 -19.67 -2.18 6.12
CA VAL A 212 -19.83 -1.52 4.82
C VAL A 212 -18.44 -1.36 4.17
N ILE A 213 -18.26 -1.97 2.99
CA ILE A 213 -17.02 -1.96 2.22
C ILE A 213 -17.08 -1.08 0.98
N ALA A 214 -18.27 -0.87 0.42
CA ALA A 214 -18.50 -0.14 -0.82
C ALA A 214 -19.95 0.31 -0.93
N PHE A 215 -20.28 0.99 -2.03
CA PHE A 215 -21.64 1.44 -2.35
C PHE A 215 -21.98 1.20 -3.80
N GLY A 216 -23.24 0.81 -4.06
CA GLY A 216 -23.87 0.89 -5.36
C GLY A 216 -24.80 2.12 -5.42
N GLY A 217 -24.72 2.91 -6.49
CA GLY A 217 -25.56 4.07 -6.68
C GLY A 217 -26.41 3.99 -7.94
N ARG A 218 -27.74 4.06 -7.84
CA ARG A 218 -28.68 4.03 -8.96
C ARG A 218 -29.24 5.41 -9.26
N VAL A 219 -29.16 5.87 -10.52
CA VAL A 219 -29.87 7.10 -10.92
C VAL A 219 -31.39 6.94 -10.85
N LEU A 220 -32.08 8.04 -10.61
CA LEU A 220 -33.52 8.09 -10.45
C LEU A 220 -34.24 8.71 -11.67
N ASP A 221 -33.45 9.17 -12.63
CA ASP A 221 -33.86 9.69 -13.93
C ASP A 221 -33.31 8.80 -15.07
N ASP A 222 -33.39 9.27 -16.33
CA ASP A 222 -32.91 8.57 -17.53
C ASP A 222 -31.41 8.80 -17.80
N SER A 223 -30.67 9.43 -16.87
CA SER A 223 -29.24 9.65 -17.02
C SER A 223 -28.43 8.35 -17.00
N LYS A 224 -27.28 8.36 -17.65
CA LYS A 224 -26.37 7.21 -17.72
C LYS A 224 -25.05 7.52 -17.01
N PRO A 225 -24.39 6.52 -16.46
CA PRO A 225 -24.78 5.11 -16.34
C PRO A 225 -25.86 4.91 -15.27
N LYS A 226 -26.77 3.95 -15.49
CA LYS A 226 -27.90 3.65 -14.62
C LYS A 226 -27.44 3.23 -13.23
N TYR A 227 -26.37 2.45 -13.15
CA TYR A 227 -25.72 2.03 -11.90
C TYR A 227 -24.24 2.36 -11.96
N ILE A 228 -23.69 2.79 -10.84
CA ILE A 228 -22.25 2.89 -10.60
C ILE A 228 -21.94 2.27 -9.23
N ASN A 229 -20.79 1.61 -9.14
CA ASN A 229 -20.27 1.06 -7.89
C ASN A 229 -19.04 1.87 -7.44
N SER A 230 -18.67 1.68 -6.17
CA SER A 230 -17.39 2.15 -5.67
C SER A 230 -16.25 1.56 -6.50
N PRO A 231 -15.15 2.29 -6.70
CA PRO A 231 -13.93 1.72 -7.24
C PRO A 231 -13.33 0.73 -6.23
N GLU A 232 -12.40 -0.10 -6.70
CA GLU A 232 -11.56 -0.90 -5.81
C GLU A 232 -10.77 0.00 -4.87
N ASN A 233 -10.62 -0.44 -3.62
CA ASN A 233 -9.90 0.27 -2.58
C ASN A 233 -9.32 -0.72 -1.56
N VAL A 234 -8.74 -0.23 -0.46
CA VAL A 234 -8.09 -1.08 0.57
C VAL A 234 -9.04 -2.07 1.28
N VAL A 235 -10.37 -1.91 1.17
CA VAL A 235 -11.39 -2.77 1.81
C VAL A 235 -12.33 -3.44 0.81
N TYR A 236 -12.32 -3.04 -0.47
CA TYR A 236 -13.19 -3.54 -1.53
C TYR A 236 -12.42 -3.86 -2.81
N SER A 237 -12.45 -5.11 -3.29
CA SER A 237 -11.84 -5.62 -4.53
C SER A 237 -12.81 -6.50 -5.32
#